data_fea04db297e1ef228ed511867813703d
#
_entry.id   fea04db297e1ef228ed511867813703d
#
_cell.length_a   1.000
_cell.length_b   1.000
_cell.length_c   1.000
_cell.angle_alpha   90.00
_cell.angle_beta   90.00
_cell.angle_gamma   90.00
#
_symmetry.space_group_name_H-M   'P 1'
#
loop_
_entity.id
_entity.type
_entity.pdbx_description
1 polymer ?
#
loop_
_entity_poly.entity_id
_entity_poly.type
_entity_poly.pdbx_seq_one_letter_code
_entity_poly.pdbx_strand_id
1 'polypeptide(L)'
;VTFGKPIGTRQAIRVKIADMSMMVHALRCMVYDFAKAYMENPTGEYIEEKAAMCKLFSIDTTRRVSDEMLEIFGGVGYFEDCKYGPVERLYRDWRAMWLEEGTPTVQRSTISRNTIKHGAHMEYVL
;
A
#
# COMPACT_ATOMS: atom_id res chain seq x y z
N VAL A 1 13.40 -4.82 -22.66
CA VAL A 1 14.50 -5.74 -23.01
C VAL A 1 15.82 -5.01 -22.78
N THR A 2 16.73 -5.62 -21.99
CA THR A 2 18.08 -5.10 -21.77
C THR A 2 19.08 -6.22 -22.02
N PHE A 3 20.16 -5.92 -22.76
CA PHE A 3 21.17 -6.92 -23.15
C PHE A 3 20.55 -8.19 -23.78
N GLY A 4 19.61 -7.99 -24.69
CA GLY A 4 18.97 -9.07 -25.46
C GLY A 4 17.96 -9.95 -24.70
N LYS A 5 17.66 -9.66 -23.42
CA LYS A 5 16.71 -10.45 -22.61
C LYS A 5 15.62 -9.58 -21.98
N PRO A 6 14.40 -10.08 -21.80
CA PRO A 6 13.37 -9.40 -21.02
C PRO A 6 13.86 -9.10 -19.61
N ILE A 7 13.61 -7.87 -19.11
CA ILE A 7 14.08 -7.44 -17.81
C ILE A 7 13.52 -8.31 -16.67
N GLY A 8 12.29 -8.80 -16.80
CA GLY A 8 11.64 -9.67 -15.82
C GLY A 8 12.30 -11.05 -15.63
N THR A 9 13.28 -11.41 -16.47
CA THR A 9 14.06 -12.65 -16.28
C THR A 9 15.22 -12.48 -15.29
N ARG A 10 15.55 -11.23 -14.92
CA ARG A 10 16.65 -10.94 -14.02
C ARG A 10 16.22 -11.13 -12.57
N GLN A 11 17.04 -11.80 -11.78
CA GLN A 11 16.75 -12.12 -10.38
C GLN A 11 16.43 -10.87 -9.55
N ALA A 12 17.21 -9.80 -9.67
CA ALA A 12 16.98 -8.55 -8.96
C ALA A 12 15.58 -7.95 -9.21
N ILE A 13 15.11 -8.00 -10.46
CA ILE A 13 13.77 -7.53 -10.82
C ILE A 13 12.68 -8.47 -10.29
N ARG A 14 12.91 -9.78 -10.35
CA ARG A 14 11.94 -10.77 -9.85
C ARG A 14 11.72 -10.65 -8.34
N VAL A 15 12.78 -10.38 -7.57
CA VAL A 15 12.68 -10.15 -6.13
C VAL A 15 11.82 -8.92 -5.84
N LYS A 16 12.06 -7.79 -6.53
CA LYS A 16 11.24 -6.58 -6.41
C LYS A 16 9.76 -6.84 -6.72
N ILE A 17 9.47 -7.58 -7.81
CA ILE A 17 8.10 -7.94 -8.18
C ILE A 17 7.44 -8.81 -7.10
N ALA A 18 8.17 -9.75 -6.50
CA ALA A 18 7.65 -10.59 -5.42
C ALA A 18 7.28 -9.76 -4.19
N ASP A 19 8.17 -8.85 -3.76
CA ASP A 19 7.91 -7.95 -2.63
C ASP A 19 6.69 -7.06 -2.88
N MET A 20 6.60 -6.43 -4.05
CA MET A 20 5.45 -5.61 -4.44
C MET A 20 4.15 -6.43 -4.43
N SER A 21 4.17 -7.64 -4.99
CA SER A 21 3.00 -8.53 -5.03
C SER A 21 2.53 -8.90 -3.63
N MET A 22 3.46 -9.21 -2.72
CA MET A 22 3.16 -9.54 -1.33
C MET A 22 2.53 -8.36 -0.60
N MET A 23 3.07 -7.15 -0.75
CA MET A 23 2.53 -5.94 -0.11
C MET A 23 1.13 -5.62 -0.62
N VAL A 24 0.90 -5.69 -1.92
CA VAL A 24 -0.43 -5.45 -2.53
C VAL A 24 -1.43 -6.51 -2.07
N HIS A 25 -1.02 -7.77 -1.95
CA HIS A 25 -1.88 -8.84 -1.44
C HIS A 25 -2.25 -8.60 0.03
N ALA A 26 -1.29 -8.28 0.89
CA ALA A 26 -1.55 -7.98 2.29
C ALA A 26 -2.52 -6.80 2.47
N LEU A 27 -2.28 -5.70 1.73
CA LEU A 27 -3.20 -4.55 1.73
C LEU A 27 -4.62 -4.96 1.30
N ARG A 28 -4.74 -5.77 0.26
CA ARG A 28 -6.05 -6.26 -0.21
C ARG A 28 -6.78 -7.07 0.87
N CYS A 29 -6.07 -7.95 1.58
CA CYS A 29 -6.63 -8.70 2.69
C CYS A 29 -7.13 -7.78 3.81
N MET A 30 -6.35 -6.77 4.19
CA MET A 30 -6.74 -5.78 5.19
C MET A 30 -7.99 -5.01 4.78
N VAL A 31 -8.08 -4.57 3.51
CA VAL A 31 -9.23 -3.82 3.00
C VAL A 31 -10.49 -4.70 3.00
N TYR A 32 -10.39 -5.96 2.60
CA TYR A 32 -11.54 -6.86 2.63
C TYR A 32 -11.98 -7.22 4.06
N ASP A 33 -11.04 -7.38 5.00
CA ASP A 33 -11.36 -7.58 6.40
C ASP A 33 -12.08 -6.36 7.00
N PHE A 34 -11.58 -5.15 6.72
CA PHE A 34 -12.26 -3.93 7.10
C PHE A 34 -13.65 -3.82 6.47
N ALA A 35 -13.78 -4.05 5.16
CA ALA A 35 -15.05 -3.94 4.46
C ALA A 35 -16.10 -4.90 5.02
N LYS A 36 -15.71 -6.15 5.32
CA LYS A 36 -16.58 -7.14 5.95
C LYS A 36 -17.05 -6.65 7.33
N ALA A 37 -16.13 -6.24 8.19
CA ALA A 37 -16.46 -5.74 9.52
C ALA A 37 -17.39 -4.51 9.47
N TYR A 38 -17.13 -3.59 8.54
CA TYR A 38 -17.96 -2.40 8.33
C TYR A 38 -19.38 -2.76 7.87
N MET A 39 -19.53 -3.73 6.97
CA MET A 39 -20.84 -4.19 6.51
C MET A 39 -21.65 -4.89 7.62
N GLU A 40 -20.98 -5.61 8.51
CA GLU A 40 -21.61 -6.28 9.65
C GLU A 40 -22.03 -5.30 10.75
N ASN A 41 -21.17 -4.34 11.10
CA ASN A 41 -21.46 -3.32 12.11
C ASN A 41 -20.66 -2.03 11.86
N PRO A 42 -21.19 -1.05 11.12
CA PRO A 42 -20.47 0.18 10.77
C PRO A 42 -20.09 1.08 11.97
N THR A 43 -20.72 0.87 13.13
CA THR A 43 -20.41 1.57 14.37
C THR A 43 -19.67 0.70 15.38
N GLY A 44 -19.14 -0.43 14.92
CA GLY A 44 -18.39 -1.38 15.74
C GLY A 44 -17.14 -0.76 16.35
N GLU A 45 -16.76 -1.25 17.53
CA GLU A 45 -15.68 -0.70 18.37
C GLU A 45 -14.33 -0.56 17.63
N TYR A 46 -14.05 -1.46 16.67
CA TYR A 46 -12.76 -1.53 15.98
C TYR A 46 -12.78 -0.97 14.56
N ILE A 47 -13.88 -0.42 14.10
CA ILE A 47 -14.03 0.05 12.72
C ILE A 47 -13.07 1.21 12.43
N GLU A 48 -12.97 2.19 13.35
CA GLU A 48 -12.06 3.32 13.20
C GLU A 48 -10.59 2.88 13.15
N GLU A 49 -10.20 1.93 13.98
CA GLU A 49 -8.84 1.37 14.02
C GLU A 49 -8.50 0.63 12.73
N LYS A 50 -9.38 -0.26 12.26
CA LYS A 50 -9.21 -0.99 11.00
C LYS A 50 -9.11 -0.05 9.80
N ALA A 51 -9.96 0.98 9.74
CA ALA A 51 -9.89 2.00 8.70
C ALA A 51 -8.54 2.73 8.72
N ALA A 52 -8.08 3.16 9.89
CA ALA A 52 -6.80 3.83 10.07
C ALA A 52 -5.61 2.93 9.69
N MET A 53 -5.65 1.64 10.03
CA MET A 53 -4.66 0.66 9.62
C MET A 53 -4.62 0.48 8.10
N CYS A 54 -5.78 0.34 7.44
CA CYS A 54 -5.88 0.25 5.99
C CYS A 54 -5.29 1.49 5.32
N LYS A 55 -5.66 2.69 5.78
CA LYS A 55 -5.15 3.95 5.24
C LYS A 55 -3.64 4.07 5.40
N LEU A 56 -3.12 3.84 6.60
CA LEU A 56 -1.68 3.93 6.86
C LEU A 56 -0.88 2.93 6.02
N PHE A 57 -1.32 1.67 5.98
CA PHE A 57 -0.64 0.63 5.22
C PHE A 57 -0.75 0.85 3.70
N SER A 58 -1.87 1.43 3.21
CA SER A 58 -2.00 1.79 1.79
C SER A 58 -0.99 2.85 1.37
N ILE A 59 -0.74 3.86 2.21
CA ILE A 59 0.26 4.90 1.95
C ILE A 59 1.66 4.29 1.83
N ASP A 60 2.06 3.45 2.77
CA ASP A 60 3.39 2.82 2.76
C ASP A 60 3.54 1.83 1.60
N THR A 61 2.50 1.06 1.29
CA THR A 61 2.46 0.14 0.15
C THR A 61 2.58 0.89 -1.17
N THR A 62 1.76 1.91 -1.38
CA THR A 62 1.74 2.68 -2.64
C THR A 62 3.06 3.41 -2.85
N ARG A 63 3.62 4.00 -1.80
CA ARG A 63 4.94 4.63 -1.84
C ARG A 63 6.01 3.66 -2.32
N ARG A 64 6.13 2.51 -1.67
CA ARG A 64 7.16 1.53 -2.01
C ARG A 64 6.94 0.91 -3.40
N VAL A 65 5.72 0.55 -3.72
CA VAL A 65 5.39 -0.03 -5.04
C VAL A 65 5.67 0.95 -6.17
N SER A 66 5.35 2.24 -6.00
CA SER A 66 5.62 3.26 -7.03
C SER A 66 7.11 3.56 -7.18
N ASP A 67 7.89 3.58 -6.10
CA ASP A 67 9.35 3.70 -6.13
C ASP A 67 9.99 2.55 -6.94
N GLU A 68 9.67 1.31 -6.57
CA GLU A 68 10.19 0.11 -7.23
C GLU A 68 9.74 0.02 -8.70
N MET A 69 8.51 0.41 -8.97
CA MET A 69 7.98 0.47 -10.33
C MET A 69 8.78 1.46 -11.18
N LEU A 70 9.01 2.68 -10.69
CA LEU A 70 9.78 3.69 -11.42
C LEU A 70 11.20 3.20 -11.68
N GLU A 71 11.85 2.55 -10.71
CA GLU A 71 13.18 1.97 -10.88
C GLU A 71 13.20 0.85 -11.92
N ILE A 72 12.20 -0.03 -11.94
CA ILE A 72 12.08 -1.13 -12.92
C ILE A 72 11.94 -0.58 -14.35
N PHE A 73 11.13 0.47 -14.53
CA PHE A 73 10.96 1.11 -15.83
C PHE A 73 12.14 2.01 -16.22
N GLY A 74 12.92 2.46 -15.22
CA GLY A 74 14.09 3.30 -15.43
C GLY A 74 13.74 4.62 -16.12
N GLY A 75 14.68 5.16 -16.91
CA GLY A 75 14.49 6.44 -17.59
C GLY A 75 13.23 6.53 -18.45
N VAL A 76 12.77 5.43 -19.03
CA VAL A 76 11.53 5.43 -19.81
C VAL A 76 10.30 5.71 -18.95
N GLY A 77 10.28 5.22 -17.71
CA GLY A 77 9.18 5.44 -16.76
C GLY A 77 9.17 6.84 -16.15
N TYR A 78 10.25 7.59 -16.27
CA TYR A 78 10.39 8.94 -15.74
C TYR A 78 9.66 10.02 -16.55
N PHE A 79 9.44 9.76 -17.85
CA PHE A 79 8.81 10.71 -18.76
C PHE A 79 7.30 10.49 -18.84
N GLU A 80 6.54 11.59 -19.01
CA GLU A 80 5.06 11.59 -19.11
C GLU A 80 4.54 10.77 -20.29
N ASP A 81 5.29 10.70 -21.39
CA ASP A 81 4.94 9.96 -22.60
C ASP A 81 5.38 8.49 -22.60
N CYS A 82 5.55 7.93 -21.41
CA CYS A 82 5.95 6.53 -21.26
C CYS A 82 4.93 5.59 -21.94
N LYS A 83 5.39 4.87 -22.96
CA LYS A 83 4.56 3.94 -23.74
C LYS A 83 4.03 2.72 -22.97
N TYR A 84 4.51 2.51 -21.75
CA TYR A 84 4.11 1.38 -20.90
C TYR A 84 3.05 1.76 -19.85
N GLY A 85 2.55 2.98 -19.91
CA GLY A 85 1.54 3.50 -19.00
C GLY A 85 2.02 4.69 -18.17
N PRO A 86 1.16 5.25 -17.32
CA PRO A 86 1.42 6.49 -16.60
C PRO A 86 2.33 6.29 -15.38
N VAL A 87 3.53 5.73 -15.57
CA VAL A 87 4.45 5.33 -14.49
C VAL A 87 4.84 6.53 -13.63
N GLU A 88 5.31 7.64 -14.26
CA GLU A 88 5.68 8.85 -13.56
C GLU A 88 4.49 9.47 -12.82
N ARG A 89 3.31 9.48 -13.45
CA ARG A 89 2.09 10.00 -12.86
C ARG A 89 1.71 9.22 -11.60
N LEU A 90 1.71 7.90 -11.65
CA LEU A 90 1.40 7.05 -10.49
C LEU A 90 2.40 7.27 -9.35
N TYR A 91 3.69 7.47 -9.69
CA TYR A 91 4.72 7.84 -8.72
C TYR A 91 4.43 9.19 -8.07
N ARG A 92 4.00 10.17 -8.81
CA ARG A 92 3.67 11.51 -8.32
C ARG A 92 2.36 11.53 -7.53
N ASP A 93 1.33 10.82 -7.99
CA ASP A 93 -0.02 10.84 -7.43
C ASP A 93 -0.11 10.21 -6.04
N TRP A 94 0.72 9.21 -5.70
CA TRP A 94 0.68 8.60 -4.36
C TRP A 94 0.91 9.62 -3.23
N ARG A 95 1.59 10.71 -3.53
CA ARG A 95 1.87 11.75 -2.53
C ARG A 95 0.60 12.45 -2.04
N ALA A 96 -0.42 12.55 -2.85
CA ALA A 96 -1.72 13.08 -2.44
C ALA A 96 -2.34 12.24 -1.32
N MET A 97 -2.25 10.91 -1.42
CA MET A 97 -2.76 9.98 -0.40
C MET A 97 -2.15 10.19 0.99
N TRP A 98 -0.94 10.75 1.05
CA TRP A 98 -0.29 11.09 2.31
C TRP A 98 -0.95 12.28 3.03
N LEU A 99 -1.51 13.19 2.25
CA LEU A 99 -2.00 14.48 2.74
C LEU A 99 -3.50 14.47 3.03
N GLU A 100 -4.26 13.72 2.26
CA GLU A 100 -5.73 13.67 2.32
C GLU A 100 -6.23 12.73 3.43
N GLU A 101 -7.43 13.02 3.95
CA GLU A 101 -8.18 12.18 4.92
C GLU A 101 -7.38 11.75 6.15
N GLY A 102 -6.48 12.60 6.60
CA GLY A 102 -5.63 12.35 7.75
C GLY A 102 -4.25 11.82 7.39
N THR A 103 -3.26 12.59 7.81
CA THR A 103 -1.83 12.27 7.59
C THR A 103 -1.44 10.97 8.33
N PRO A 104 -0.31 10.33 7.97
CA PRO A 104 0.20 9.16 8.67
C PRO A 104 0.34 9.32 10.18
N THR A 105 0.61 10.54 10.66
CA THR A 105 0.69 10.84 12.09
C THR A 105 -0.67 10.74 12.75
N VAL A 106 -1.71 11.25 12.10
CA VAL A 106 -3.10 11.17 12.59
C VAL A 106 -3.54 9.71 12.62
N GLN A 107 -3.28 8.94 11.57
CA GLN A 107 -3.64 7.52 11.52
C GLN A 107 -2.93 6.71 12.63
N ARG A 108 -1.64 6.96 12.87
CA ARG A 108 -0.90 6.30 13.96
C ARG A 108 -1.47 6.67 15.33
N SER A 109 -1.89 7.93 15.54
CA SER A 109 -2.53 8.35 16.77
C SER A 109 -3.86 7.62 16.99
N THR A 110 -4.67 7.46 15.95
CA THR A 110 -5.93 6.71 16.01
C THR A 110 -5.68 5.24 16.36
N ILE A 111 -4.77 4.58 15.67
CA ILE A 111 -4.42 3.19 15.93
C ILE A 111 -3.93 3.01 17.37
N SER A 112 -2.93 3.79 17.79
CA SER A 112 -2.34 3.65 19.13
C SER A 112 -3.34 3.91 20.24
N ARG A 113 -4.21 4.92 20.10
CA ARG A 113 -5.27 5.21 21.06
C ARG A 113 -6.22 4.02 21.23
N ASN A 114 -6.66 3.43 20.13
CA ASN A 114 -7.58 2.29 20.18
C ASN A 114 -6.89 1.03 20.72
N THR A 115 -5.66 0.74 20.27
CA THR A 115 -4.88 -0.41 20.76
C THR A 115 -4.60 -0.30 22.27
N ILE A 116 -4.29 0.89 22.80
CA ILE A 116 -4.07 1.09 24.24
C ILE A 116 -5.37 0.93 25.02
N LYS A 117 -6.49 1.45 24.49
CA LYS A 117 -7.79 1.38 25.15
C LYS A 117 -8.36 -0.04 25.22
N HIS A 118 -8.22 -0.82 24.15
CA HIS A 118 -8.89 -2.11 24.00
C HIS A 118 -7.94 -3.31 24.12
N GLY A 119 -6.63 -3.06 24.24
CA GLY A 119 -5.60 -4.07 24.12
C GLY A 119 -5.27 -4.43 22.66
N ALA A 120 -4.17 -5.12 22.45
CA ALA A 120 -3.85 -5.68 21.16
C ALA A 120 -4.86 -6.79 20.84
N HIS A 121 -5.55 -6.69 19.70
CA HIS A 121 -6.54 -7.69 19.30
C HIS A 121 -5.86 -9.00 18.93
N MET A 122 -5.58 -9.82 19.93
CA MET A 122 -5.05 -11.18 19.75
C MET A 122 -6.09 -12.12 19.12
N GLU A 123 -7.36 -11.72 19.05
CA GLU A 123 -8.46 -12.51 18.45
C GLU A 123 -8.31 -12.71 16.93
N TYR A 124 -7.43 -11.94 16.27
CA TYR A 124 -7.16 -12.14 14.84
C TYR A 124 -6.06 -13.19 14.56
N VAL A 125 -5.47 -13.79 15.59
CA VAL A 125 -4.33 -14.71 15.45
C VAL A 125 -4.73 -16.17 15.66
N LEU A 126 -5.96 -16.42 16.01
CA LEU A 126 -6.54 -17.75 16.18
C LEU A 126 -7.76 -17.92 15.29
#